data_e84bac1e486af872c5b792d483c08817
#
_entry.id   e84bac1e486af872c5b792d483c08817
#
_cell.length_a   1.000
_cell.length_b   1.000
_cell.length_c   1.000
_cell.angle_alpha   90.00
_cell.angle_beta   90.00
_cell.angle_gamma   90.00
#
_symmetry.space_group_name_H-M   'P 1'
#
loop_
_entity.id
_entity.type
_entity.pdbx_description
1 polymer ?
#
loop_
_entity_poly.entity_id
_entity_poly.type
_entity_poly.pdbx_seq_one_letter_code
_entity_poly.pdbx_strand_id
1 'polypeptide(L)' 'MTEMYQIYECSICGYRYNEEAGEADFDIEKGTKFESFSDQWRCPECGCYKEHFILVLD' A
#
# COMPACT_ATOMS: atom_id res chain seq x y z
N MET A 1 11.73 -19.17 7.14
CA MET A 1 12.15 -17.83 6.73
C MET A 1 10.99 -16.85 6.78
N THR A 2 11.23 -15.72 7.38
CA THR A 2 10.15 -14.75 7.58
C THR A 2 10.06 -13.82 6.39
N GLU A 3 8.85 -13.64 5.91
CA GLU A 3 8.62 -12.63 4.89
C GLU A 3 8.74 -11.25 5.47
N MET A 4 9.31 -10.35 4.70
CA MET A 4 9.41 -8.96 5.12
C MET A 4 8.32 -8.17 4.46
N TYR A 5 7.43 -7.63 5.28
CA TYR A 5 6.36 -6.78 4.79
C TYR A 5 6.77 -5.32 4.97
N GLN A 6 6.31 -4.49 4.07
CA GLN A 6 6.71 -3.10 4.04
C GLN A 6 5.50 -2.20 4.14
N ILE A 7 5.76 -0.94 4.47
CA ILE A 7 4.71 0.06 4.54
C ILE A 7 4.97 1.09 3.46
N TYR A 8 3.93 1.42 2.71
CA TYR A 8 4.00 2.44 1.66
C TYR A 8 3.10 3.60 2.05
N GLU A 9 3.56 4.80 1.86
CA GLU A 9 2.81 5.98 2.23
C GLU A 9 2.54 6.83 1.00
N CYS A 10 1.28 7.27 0.86
CA CYS A 10 0.93 8.19 -0.20
C CYS A 10 1.55 9.55 0.09
N SER A 11 2.33 10.06 -0.86
CA SER A 11 3.02 11.33 -0.66
C SER A 11 2.08 12.52 -0.76
N ILE A 12 0.84 12.29 -1.16
CA ILE A 12 -0.12 13.38 -1.34
C ILE A 12 -1.03 13.54 -0.14
N CYS A 13 -1.61 12.44 0.36
CA CYS A 13 -2.57 12.54 1.45
C CYS A 13 -2.09 11.90 2.75
N GLY A 14 -0.99 11.16 2.71
CA GLY A 14 -0.44 10.53 3.91
C GLY A 14 -1.04 9.18 4.24
N TYR A 15 -1.89 8.63 3.37
CA TYR A 15 -2.43 7.31 3.59
C TYR A 15 -1.30 6.28 3.61
N ARG A 16 -1.36 5.35 4.54
CA ARG A 16 -0.34 4.30 4.64
C ARG A 16 -0.94 2.94 4.38
N TYR A 17 -0.31 2.19 3.50
CA TYR A 17 -0.67 0.82 3.24
C TYR A 17 0.37 -0.10 3.88
N ASN A 18 -0.08 -0.92 4.82
CA ASN A 18 0.77 -1.89 5.49
C ASN A 18 0.52 -3.26 4.88
N GLU A 19 1.55 -3.82 4.24
CA GLU A 19 1.41 -5.10 3.55
C GLU A 19 1.01 -6.22 4.50
N GLU A 20 1.49 -6.14 5.72
CA GLU A 20 1.18 -7.19 6.70
C GLU A 20 -0.29 -7.18 7.10
N ALA A 21 -0.85 -6.00 7.24
CA ALA A 21 -2.23 -5.86 7.70
C ALA A 21 -3.25 -5.92 6.58
N GLY A 22 -2.84 -5.59 5.36
CA GLY A 22 -3.77 -5.48 4.26
C GLY A 22 -4.71 -4.31 4.47
N GLU A 23 -5.86 -4.37 3.81
CA GLU A 23 -6.85 -3.32 3.92
C GLU A 23 -8.22 -3.91 3.73
N ALA A 24 -8.81 -4.41 4.82
CA ALA A 24 -10.07 -5.11 4.72
C ALA A 24 -11.20 -4.24 4.19
N ASP A 25 -11.14 -2.94 4.48
CA ASP A 25 -12.17 -2.01 4.01
C ASP A 25 -12.22 -1.91 2.50
N PHE A 26 -11.14 -2.31 1.82
CA PHE A 26 -11.04 -2.22 0.38
C PHE A 26 -10.76 -3.58 -0.25
N ASP A 27 -11.12 -4.65 0.47
CA ASP A 27 -11.00 -6.03 -0.01
C ASP A 27 -9.56 -6.43 -0.34
N ILE A 28 -8.62 -5.88 0.40
CA ILE A 28 -7.21 -6.24 0.24
C ILE A 28 -6.83 -7.16 1.39
N GLU A 29 -6.49 -8.39 1.07
CA GLU A 29 -6.11 -9.37 2.09
C GLU A 29 -4.79 -9.00 2.75
N LYS A 30 -4.67 -9.36 4.02
CA LYS A 30 -3.40 -9.19 4.70
C LYS A 30 -2.33 -10.01 3.99
N GLY A 31 -1.12 -9.45 3.94
CA GLY A 31 -0.03 -10.10 3.26
C GLY A 31 0.05 -9.79 1.78
N THR A 32 -0.85 -8.96 1.26
CA THR A 32 -0.82 -8.58 -0.15
C THR A 32 0.29 -7.57 -0.37
N LYS A 33 1.21 -7.90 -1.28
CA LYS A 33 2.33 -7.02 -1.58
C LYS A 33 1.87 -5.84 -2.42
N PHE A 34 2.39 -4.66 -2.09
CA PHE A 34 2.07 -3.46 -2.83
C PHE A 34 2.42 -3.60 -4.31
N GLU A 35 3.51 -4.29 -4.59
CA GLU A 35 3.96 -4.50 -5.96
C GLU A 35 2.98 -5.32 -6.79
N SER A 36 2.12 -6.09 -6.14
CA SER A 36 1.15 -6.91 -6.86
C SER A 36 -0.04 -6.11 -7.36
N PHE A 37 -0.21 -4.90 -6.88
CA PHE A 37 -1.31 -4.05 -7.36
C PHE A 37 -1.06 -3.65 -8.80
N SER A 38 -2.15 -3.55 -9.59
CA SER A 38 -2.01 -3.11 -10.96
C SER A 38 -1.59 -1.63 -10.99
N ASP A 39 -1.09 -1.20 -12.15
CA ASP A 39 -0.70 0.19 -12.32
C ASP A 39 -1.89 1.13 -12.21
N GLN A 40 -3.10 0.59 -12.32
CA GLN A 40 -4.31 1.41 -12.24
C GLN A 40 -4.85 1.51 -10.83
N TRP A 41 -4.24 0.82 -9.88
CA TRP A 41 -4.65 0.93 -8.49
C TRP A 41 -4.43 2.35 -8.00
N ARG A 42 -5.37 2.82 -7.21
CA ARG A 42 -5.31 4.19 -6.72
C ARG A 42 -5.42 4.22 -5.21
N CYS A 43 -4.88 5.28 -4.64
CA CYS A 43 -5.00 5.51 -3.21
C CYS A 43 -6.47 5.60 -2.81
N PRO A 44 -6.90 4.82 -1.79
CA PRO A 44 -8.29 4.87 -1.38
C PRO A 44 -8.71 6.17 -0.72
N GLU A 45 -7.74 6.99 -0.31
CA GLU A 45 -8.04 8.24 0.36
C GLU A 45 -8.10 9.42 -0.58
N CYS A 46 -7.15 9.53 -1.52
CA CYS A 46 -7.10 10.69 -2.38
C CYS A 46 -7.17 10.36 -3.87
N GLY A 47 -7.06 9.08 -4.22
CA GLY A 47 -7.19 8.66 -5.61
C GLY A 47 -5.95 8.82 -6.46
N CYS A 48 -4.80 9.11 -5.88
CA CYS A 48 -3.58 9.21 -6.67
C CYS A 48 -3.09 7.82 -7.08
N TYR A 49 -2.24 7.79 -8.09
CA TYR A 49 -1.71 6.54 -8.60
C TYR A 49 -0.59 6.00 -7.72
N LYS A 50 -0.25 4.72 -7.93
CA LYS A 50 0.80 4.05 -7.18
C LYS A 50 2.12 4.82 -7.20
N GLU A 51 2.41 5.50 -8.29
CA GLU A 51 3.70 6.15 -8.45
C GLU A 51 3.93 7.24 -7.40
N HIS A 52 2.89 7.69 -6.75
CA HIS A 52 3.01 8.71 -5.70
C HIS A 52 3.26 8.12 -4.33
N PHE A 53 3.28 6.80 -4.24
CA PHE A 53 3.57 6.15 -2.96
C PHE A 53 5.07 6.00 -2.77
N ILE A 54 5.51 6.19 -1.54
CA ILE A 54 6.91 6.03 -1.18
C ILE A 54 7.05 4.95 -0.14
N LEU A 55 8.18 4.26 -0.19
CA LEU A 55 8.49 3.22 0.78
C LEU A 55 8.87 3.86 2.10
N VAL A 56 8.19 3.44 3.17
CA VAL A 56 8.50 3.95 4.50
C VAL A 56 9.52 3.01 5.12
N LEU A 57 10.67 3.55 5.44
CA LEU A 57 11.74 2.79 6.07
C LEU A 57 11.84 3.18 7.54
N ASP A 58 11.83 2.19 8.41
CA ASP A 58 11.99 2.43 9.84
C ASP A 58 13.44 2.28 10.26
#